data_d033ca1b6db94389075849d86a6d7743
#
_entry.id   d033ca1b6db94389075849d86a6d7743
#
_cell.length_a   1.000
_cell.length_b   1.000
_cell.length_c   1.000
_cell.angle_alpha   90.00
_cell.angle_beta   90.00
_cell.angle_gamma   90.00
#
_symmetry.space_group_name_H-M   'P 1'
#
loop_
_entity.id
_entity.type
_entity.pdbx_description
1 polymer ?
#
loop_
_entity_poly.entity_id
_entity_poly.type
_entity_poly.pdbx_seq_one_letter_code
_entity_poly.pdbx_strand_id
1 'polypeptide(L)'
;MKTNNENKELNKDSNKDLTKKSKKESNSKKFKKIDFKELQRKSKEKRIQNKKNLKHGSYSMGAITIFIAIIVVLNLVLQEVPSKYREIDLSTQKLYSIGDQTKKVLKKLDKDVEIYYISQSGSESSDIQKLLEKYEEGSDHIKVEQKDPAVNPKFVSQYTSDGVSNNSVIVVCGDKNKVIDNNSLYETTVNYQTYSSEVTGFDGEGQITSAINYVTSDSMPVMYTLEGHDEATMSDTLKDTIQKANIDIQSLNLLTMDSVPDDADILFIFAPAKDISEDEASKIISYLENGGKALIVSNYSSEEMPNFASVLENYGVKTADGIVLEGDTNHYISQNPSYLLPNIESNDITSSLSSGSRYILMPLAQGIVKSDNYRDSLEITDILTTSDGSYSKVNVEDMQTMEKESDDIDGPFAVGVSITENLDDEKETQIVYYSSEALFNDQMNTMVSGANYELISASVNWMCESEEDSNTISIASKSYDTSTLTIPAADASFWSIFVTAVVPVVILVIGGGIWMKRRKQ
;
A
#
# COMPACT_ATOMS: atom_id res chain seq x y z
N MET A 1 34.47 -42.10 26.01
CA MET A 1 34.94 -43.47 25.69
C MET A 1 35.16 -43.55 24.20
N LYS A 2 36.44 -43.77 23.82
CA LYS A 2 36.95 -44.35 22.55
C LYS A 2 36.50 -43.63 21.24
N THR A 3 37.35 -43.23 20.33
CA THR A 3 38.81 -43.45 20.14
C THR A 3 39.27 -42.54 19.02
N ASN A 4 40.41 -41.90 19.30
CA ASN A 4 41.42 -41.49 18.30
C ASN A 4 41.85 -42.69 17.43
N ASN A 5 42.07 -42.47 16.17
CA ASN A 5 43.17 -42.90 15.33
C ASN A 5 42.70 -43.04 13.89
N GLU A 6 43.15 -42.13 13.08
CA GLU A 6 43.47 -42.40 11.65
C GLU A 6 43.99 -41.09 11.06
N ASN A 7 45.26 -40.85 11.25
CA ASN A 7 46.05 -39.93 10.43
C ASN A 7 47.54 -40.11 10.78
N LYS A 8 48.05 -41.28 10.38
CA LYS A 8 49.48 -41.55 10.37
C LYS A 8 49.79 -42.64 9.36
N GLU A 9 49.71 -42.30 8.07
CA GLU A 9 50.35 -43.03 6.95
C GLU A 9 50.09 -42.25 5.68
N LEU A 10 50.97 -41.34 5.35
CA LEU A 10 51.19 -40.78 4.01
C LEU A 10 52.34 -39.76 4.09
N ASN A 11 53.52 -40.26 4.50
CA ASN A 11 54.78 -39.50 4.33
C ASN A 11 55.99 -40.47 4.37
N LYS A 12 56.03 -41.36 3.39
CA LYS A 12 57.24 -42.17 3.08
C LYS A 12 57.13 -42.64 1.63
N ASP A 13 57.34 -41.77 0.68
CA ASP A 13 57.80 -42.15 -0.66
C ASP A 13 58.03 -40.86 -1.48
N SER A 14 59.09 -40.16 -1.16
CA SER A 14 59.65 -39.09 -2.05
C SER A 14 61.10 -38.78 -1.68
N ASN A 15 61.92 -39.83 -1.53
CA ASN A 15 63.35 -39.64 -1.34
C ASN A 15 64.18 -40.82 -1.89
N LYS A 16 63.99 -41.10 -3.19
CA LYS A 16 64.87 -42.00 -3.94
C LYS A 16 64.76 -41.67 -5.46
N ASP A 17 65.31 -40.56 -5.90
CA ASP A 17 65.72 -40.42 -7.33
C ASP A 17 66.52 -39.12 -7.56
N LEU A 18 67.52 -38.86 -6.77
CA LEU A 18 68.51 -37.78 -7.02
C LEU A 18 69.95 -38.23 -6.75
N THR A 19 70.33 -39.44 -7.22
CA THR A 19 71.75 -39.84 -7.25
C THR A 19 72.00 -40.75 -8.41
N LYS A 20 72.00 -40.17 -9.65
CA LYS A 20 72.74 -40.74 -10.83
C LYS A 20 72.61 -39.81 -12.02
N LYS A 21 73.47 -38.81 -12.10
CA LYS A 21 74.06 -38.27 -13.36
C LYS A 21 75.02 -37.12 -13.02
N SER A 22 76.19 -37.48 -12.52
CA SER A 22 77.39 -36.62 -12.60
C SER A 22 78.55 -37.46 -13.13
N LYS A 23 78.67 -37.47 -14.42
CA LYS A 23 79.98 -37.70 -15.09
C LYS A 23 79.87 -37.39 -16.61
N LYS A 24 80.71 -36.49 -17.04
CA LYS A 24 81.06 -36.05 -18.37
C LYS A 24 80.36 -34.76 -18.85
N GLU A 25 81.12 -33.67 -18.70
CA GLU A 25 81.78 -33.02 -19.78
C GLU A 25 82.58 -31.83 -19.29
N SER A 26 83.89 -32.00 -19.21
CA SER A 26 84.85 -30.93 -19.07
C SER A 26 84.92 -30.24 -20.43
N ASN A 27 84.57 -28.95 -20.54
CA ASN A 27 84.98 -28.09 -21.62
C ASN A 27 85.26 -26.70 -21.10
N SER A 28 86.49 -26.30 -21.37
CA SER A 28 87.16 -25.06 -21.06
C SER A 28 86.31 -23.84 -21.40
N LYS A 29 85.89 -23.06 -20.42
CA LYS A 29 85.42 -21.69 -20.63
C LYS A 29 86.55 -20.72 -20.29
N LYS A 30 87.10 -20.09 -21.31
CA LYS A 30 87.96 -18.91 -21.23
C LYS A 30 87.40 -17.87 -20.27
N PHE A 31 88.12 -17.50 -19.23
CA PHE A 31 87.84 -16.35 -18.39
C PHE A 31 87.87 -15.08 -19.27
N LYS A 32 86.67 -14.52 -19.56
CA LYS A 32 86.55 -13.15 -20.07
C LYS A 32 86.91 -12.20 -18.92
N LYS A 33 87.94 -11.38 -19.15
CA LYS A 33 88.28 -10.26 -18.27
C LYS A 33 87.02 -9.45 -18.00
N ILE A 34 86.61 -9.38 -16.72
CA ILE A 34 85.50 -8.56 -16.26
C ILE A 34 85.99 -7.08 -16.39
N ASP A 35 85.33 -6.34 -17.30
CA ASP A 35 85.61 -4.91 -17.43
C ASP A 35 84.92 -4.15 -16.29
N PHE A 36 85.69 -3.77 -15.29
CA PHE A 36 85.30 -3.04 -14.10
C PHE A 36 84.59 -1.71 -14.40
N LYS A 37 84.89 -1.10 -15.54
CA LYS A 37 84.28 0.15 -16.01
C LYS A 37 82.85 -0.09 -16.48
N GLU A 38 82.54 -1.23 -17.10
CA GLU A 38 81.21 -1.60 -17.54
C GLU A 38 80.26 -1.97 -16.34
N LEU A 39 80.81 -2.60 -15.32
CA LEU A 39 80.11 -2.86 -14.07
C LEU A 39 79.77 -1.58 -13.29
N GLN A 40 80.73 -0.62 -13.25
CA GLN A 40 80.46 0.68 -12.62
C GLN A 40 79.41 1.50 -13.42
N ARG A 41 79.39 1.40 -14.74
CA ARG A 41 78.43 2.08 -15.58
C ARG A 41 77.00 1.47 -15.38
N LYS A 42 76.88 0.16 -15.43
CA LYS A 42 75.63 -0.56 -15.17
C LYS A 42 75.11 -0.32 -13.75
N SER A 43 76.01 -0.20 -12.76
CA SER A 43 75.65 0.14 -11.37
C SER A 43 75.14 1.59 -11.25
N LYS A 44 75.74 2.54 -11.94
CA LYS A 44 75.26 3.93 -11.98
C LYS A 44 73.97 4.07 -12.73
N GLU A 45 73.77 3.38 -13.84
CA GLU A 45 72.52 3.36 -14.60
C GLU A 45 71.35 2.74 -13.76
N LYS A 46 71.61 1.62 -13.07
CA LYS A 46 70.67 1.05 -12.14
C LYS A 46 70.27 1.99 -10.97
N ARG A 47 71.27 2.73 -10.43
CA ARG A 47 70.98 3.71 -9.35
C ARG A 47 70.16 4.90 -9.85
N ILE A 48 70.40 5.37 -11.07
CA ILE A 48 69.63 6.46 -11.67
C ILE A 48 68.18 5.96 -11.98
N GLN A 49 68.07 4.74 -12.49
CA GLN A 49 66.73 4.12 -12.78
C GLN A 49 65.95 3.85 -11.51
N ASN A 50 66.58 3.34 -10.45
CA ASN A 50 65.97 3.17 -9.14
C ASN A 50 65.56 4.50 -8.49
N LYS A 51 66.37 5.59 -8.66
CA LYS A 51 65.96 6.92 -8.19
C LYS A 51 64.74 7.48 -8.94
N LYS A 52 64.65 7.25 -10.27
CA LYS A 52 63.48 7.63 -11.06
C LYS A 52 62.25 6.81 -10.64
N ASN A 53 62.39 5.49 -10.48
CA ASN A 53 61.29 4.61 -10.04
C ASN A 53 60.81 4.92 -8.60
N LEU A 54 61.74 5.26 -7.69
CA LEU A 54 61.40 5.73 -6.35
C LEU A 54 60.65 7.08 -6.38
N LYS A 55 61.05 8.01 -7.27
CA LYS A 55 60.36 9.29 -7.43
C LYS A 55 58.95 9.11 -8.00
N HIS A 56 58.76 8.26 -9.01
CA HIS A 56 57.45 7.95 -9.56
C HIS A 56 56.58 7.15 -8.56
N GLY A 57 57.17 6.23 -7.80
CA GLY A 57 56.49 5.50 -6.74
C GLY A 57 56.03 6.41 -5.60
N SER A 58 56.85 7.40 -5.17
CA SER A 58 56.45 8.35 -4.12
C SER A 58 55.36 9.32 -4.57
N TYR A 59 55.37 9.77 -5.84
CA TYR A 59 54.26 10.56 -6.38
C TYR A 59 52.97 9.74 -6.49
N SER A 60 53.03 8.49 -6.91
CA SER A 60 51.88 7.60 -6.98
C SER A 60 51.32 7.32 -5.58
N MET A 61 52.18 7.08 -4.59
CA MET A 61 51.77 6.87 -3.20
C MET A 61 51.16 8.13 -2.58
N GLY A 62 51.76 9.32 -2.87
CA GLY A 62 51.20 10.60 -2.46
C GLY A 62 49.82 10.87 -3.10
N ALA A 63 49.64 10.57 -4.37
CA ALA A 63 48.38 10.72 -5.07
C ALA A 63 47.28 9.78 -4.49
N ILE A 64 47.63 8.52 -4.18
CA ILE A 64 46.73 7.57 -3.53
C ILE A 64 46.31 8.06 -2.12
N THR A 65 47.28 8.56 -1.35
CA THR A 65 46.99 9.09 0.01
C THR A 65 46.06 10.30 -0.06
N ILE A 66 46.30 11.22 -1.00
CA ILE A 66 45.42 12.38 -1.22
C ILE A 66 44.01 11.92 -1.68
N PHE A 67 43.94 10.94 -2.56
CA PHE A 67 42.65 10.38 -3.03
C PHE A 67 41.87 9.75 -1.90
N ILE A 68 42.53 8.96 -1.03
CA ILE A 68 41.90 8.39 0.16
C ILE A 68 41.46 9.50 1.12
N ALA A 69 42.29 10.52 1.34
CA ALA A 69 41.91 11.65 2.18
C ALA A 69 40.68 12.41 1.63
N ILE A 70 40.60 12.59 0.30
CA ILE A 70 39.42 13.20 -0.35
C ILE A 70 38.17 12.33 -0.12
N ILE A 71 38.26 11.01 -0.24
CA ILE A 71 37.13 10.10 0.01
C ILE A 71 36.68 10.19 1.47
N VAL A 72 37.63 10.24 2.41
CA VAL A 72 37.29 10.38 3.84
C VAL A 72 36.63 11.73 4.11
N VAL A 73 37.16 12.82 3.58
CA VAL A 73 36.55 14.16 3.74
C VAL A 73 35.18 14.22 3.07
N LEU A 74 35.02 13.65 1.87
CA LEU A 74 33.74 13.57 1.17
C LEU A 74 32.72 12.79 2.00
N ASN A 75 33.13 11.68 2.61
CA ASN A 75 32.27 10.87 3.46
C ASN A 75 31.84 11.63 4.72
N LEU A 76 32.75 12.37 5.36
CA LEU A 76 32.42 13.21 6.50
C LEU A 76 31.48 14.35 6.12
N VAL A 77 31.70 15.00 4.97
CA VAL A 77 30.77 16.04 4.47
C VAL A 77 29.40 15.46 4.16
N LEU A 78 29.35 14.26 3.56
CA LEU A 78 28.08 13.59 3.28
C LEU A 78 27.32 13.21 4.57
N GLN A 79 28.00 12.93 5.67
CA GLN A 79 27.35 12.65 6.95
C GLN A 79 26.68 13.88 7.56
N GLU A 80 27.15 15.09 7.29
CA GLU A 80 26.55 16.36 7.75
C GLU A 80 25.41 16.84 6.83
N VAL A 81 25.21 16.22 5.68
CA VAL A 81 24.08 16.55 4.79
C VAL A 81 22.80 15.99 5.39
N PRO A 82 21.73 16.80 5.55
CA PRO A 82 20.44 16.31 6.04
C PRO A 82 19.93 15.11 5.25
N SER A 83 19.27 14.17 5.93
CA SER A 83 18.80 12.88 5.35
C SER A 83 17.94 13.09 4.10
N LYS A 84 17.15 14.17 4.04
CA LYS A 84 16.30 14.54 2.88
C LYS A 84 17.04 14.73 1.55
N TYR A 85 18.36 14.99 1.60
CA TYR A 85 19.20 15.16 0.39
C TYR A 85 20.11 13.96 0.13
N ARG A 86 20.24 13.07 1.12
CA ARG A 86 21.16 11.94 1.07
C ARG A 86 20.48 10.62 0.77
N GLU A 87 19.21 10.48 1.19
CA GLU A 87 18.44 9.25 1.04
C GLU A 87 17.35 9.42 -0.01
N ILE A 88 17.36 8.55 -1.01
CA ILE A 88 16.32 8.46 -2.02
C ILE A 88 15.56 7.17 -1.74
N ASP A 89 14.26 7.30 -1.45
CA ASP A 89 13.39 6.15 -1.30
C ASP A 89 13.13 5.52 -2.68
N LEU A 90 13.74 4.37 -2.90
CA LEU A 90 13.60 3.58 -4.13
C LEU A 90 12.52 2.49 -4.02
N SER A 91 11.86 2.38 -2.88
CA SER A 91 10.76 1.44 -2.72
C SER A 91 9.58 1.84 -3.61
N THR A 92 8.93 0.86 -4.24
CA THR A 92 7.78 1.09 -5.12
C THR A 92 6.64 1.81 -4.37
N GLN A 93 6.47 1.49 -3.09
CA GLN A 93 5.43 2.03 -2.21
C GLN A 93 5.89 3.26 -1.41
N LYS A 94 7.11 3.78 -1.64
CA LYS A 94 7.69 4.91 -0.89
C LYS A 94 7.61 4.70 0.63
N LEU A 95 8.07 3.53 1.09
CA LEU A 95 7.96 3.07 2.48
C LEU A 95 8.58 4.05 3.50
N TYR A 96 9.64 4.74 3.12
CA TYR A 96 10.44 5.62 3.98
C TYR A 96 10.25 7.12 3.69
N SER A 97 9.20 7.48 2.98
CA SER A 97 8.86 8.88 2.69
C SER A 97 7.42 9.17 3.10
N ILE A 98 7.15 10.42 3.47
CA ILE A 98 5.79 10.87 3.78
C ILE A 98 5.09 11.38 2.53
N GLY A 99 3.81 11.06 2.40
CA GLY A 99 2.94 11.44 1.29
C GLY A 99 2.56 12.92 1.31
N ASP A 100 1.84 13.35 0.28
CA ASP A 100 1.48 14.76 0.14
C ASP A 100 0.39 15.18 1.14
N GLN A 101 -0.48 14.25 1.56
CA GLN A 101 -1.49 14.51 2.59
C GLN A 101 -0.82 14.76 3.94
N THR A 102 0.12 13.92 4.38
CA THR A 102 0.92 14.16 5.57
C THR A 102 1.62 15.51 5.52
N LYS A 103 2.26 15.85 4.38
CA LYS A 103 2.93 17.14 4.21
C LYS A 103 1.98 18.33 4.34
N LYS A 104 0.73 18.21 3.85
CA LYS A 104 -0.31 19.24 4.02
C LYS A 104 -0.66 19.44 5.50
N VAL A 105 -0.87 18.33 6.23
CA VAL A 105 -1.14 18.36 7.68
C VAL A 105 0.00 19.03 8.43
N LEU A 106 1.24 18.58 8.20
CA LEU A 106 2.42 19.14 8.86
C LEU A 106 2.62 20.64 8.57
N LYS A 107 2.28 21.09 7.37
CA LYS A 107 2.38 22.50 6.97
C LYS A 107 1.31 23.38 7.62
N LYS A 108 0.11 22.84 7.88
CA LYS A 108 -1.00 23.57 8.55
C LYS A 108 -0.87 23.56 10.08
N LEU A 109 0.03 22.71 10.62
CA LEU A 109 0.18 22.52 12.05
C LEU A 109 0.64 23.82 12.74
N ASP A 110 -0.16 24.31 13.68
CA ASP A 110 0.05 25.52 14.47
C ASP A 110 0.18 25.26 15.97
N LYS A 111 -0.05 24.01 16.41
CA LYS A 111 0.09 23.53 17.79
C LYS A 111 1.33 22.66 17.91
N ASP A 112 2.02 22.77 19.06
CA ASP A 112 3.20 21.95 19.33
C ASP A 112 2.78 20.51 19.68
N VAL A 113 3.36 19.55 19.00
CA VAL A 113 3.09 18.10 19.15
C VAL A 113 4.36 17.38 19.58
N GLU A 114 4.26 16.62 20.65
CA GLU A 114 5.33 15.75 21.13
C GLU A 114 5.03 14.30 20.72
N ILE A 115 5.98 13.66 20.07
CA ILE A 115 5.88 12.25 19.66
C ILE A 115 6.89 11.46 20.49
N TYR A 116 6.39 10.55 21.31
CA TYR A 116 7.21 9.68 22.13
C TYR A 116 7.32 8.30 21.50
N TYR A 117 8.52 7.92 21.09
CA TYR A 117 8.82 6.59 20.58
C TYR A 117 9.22 5.67 21.74
N ILE A 118 8.37 4.70 22.04
CA ILE A 118 8.54 3.80 23.18
C ILE A 118 9.33 2.57 22.69
N SER A 119 10.65 2.63 22.87
CA SER A 119 11.53 1.54 22.41
C SER A 119 12.68 1.30 23.37
N GLN A 120 12.93 0.02 23.64
CA GLN A 120 14.10 -0.41 24.39
C GLN A 120 15.36 -0.19 23.55
N SER A 121 16.38 0.40 24.17
CA SER A 121 17.66 0.69 23.52
C SER A 121 18.29 -0.55 22.89
N GLY A 122 18.56 -0.50 21.58
CA GLY A 122 19.10 -1.59 20.77
C GLY A 122 18.05 -2.55 20.19
N SER A 123 16.76 -2.26 20.34
CA SER A 123 15.63 -3.03 19.77
C SER A 123 14.68 -2.13 18.97
N GLU A 124 15.18 -1.02 18.49
CA GLU A 124 14.43 -0.05 17.70
C GLU A 124 14.08 -0.60 16.32
N SER A 125 12.85 -0.31 15.85
CA SER A 125 12.47 -0.55 14.45
C SER A 125 13.02 0.55 13.56
N SER A 126 13.80 0.17 12.54
CA SER A 126 14.39 1.09 11.57
C SER A 126 13.33 1.84 10.76
N ASP A 127 12.18 1.20 10.49
CA ASP A 127 11.11 1.76 9.68
C ASP A 127 10.41 2.89 10.44
N ILE A 128 10.12 2.65 11.72
CA ILE A 128 9.49 3.65 12.59
C ILE A 128 10.44 4.82 12.83
N GLN A 129 11.72 4.56 13.13
CA GLN A 129 12.70 5.64 13.35
C GLN A 129 12.81 6.57 12.14
N LYS A 130 12.99 6.00 10.95
CA LYS A 130 13.09 6.78 9.71
C LYS A 130 11.82 7.58 9.42
N LEU A 131 10.66 6.99 9.69
CA LEU A 131 9.39 7.68 9.52
C LEU A 131 9.28 8.86 10.49
N LEU A 132 9.59 8.66 11.78
CA LEU A 132 9.55 9.72 12.79
C LEU A 132 10.53 10.86 12.50
N GLU A 133 11.74 10.55 11.97
CA GLU A 133 12.68 11.57 11.48
C GLU A 133 12.04 12.44 10.37
N LYS A 134 11.21 11.85 9.47
CA LYS A 134 10.52 12.62 8.44
C LYS A 134 9.43 13.55 8.99
N TYR A 135 8.77 13.17 10.07
CA TYR A 135 7.82 14.04 10.74
C TYR A 135 8.53 15.23 11.41
N GLU A 136 9.62 14.98 12.14
CA GLU A 136 10.41 16.03 12.78
C GLU A 136 11.06 16.98 11.76
N GLU A 137 11.54 16.44 10.61
CA GLU A 137 12.04 17.25 9.48
C GLU A 137 10.92 18.04 8.77
N GLY A 138 9.67 17.59 8.86
CA GLY A 138 8.51 18.12 8.14
C GLY A 138 7.84 19.33 8.79
N SER A 139 8.00 19.54 10.09
CA SER A 139 7.41 20.66 10.83
C SER A 139 8.22 21.04 12.06
N ASP A 140 8.42 22.36 12.26
CA ASP A 140 9.07 22.91 13.45
C ASP A 140 8.21 22.73 14.72
N HIS A 141 6.93 22.38 14.58
CA HIS A 141 6.00 22.10 15.68
C HIS A 141 6.04 20.63 16.16
N ILE A 142 6.82 19.76 15.50
CA ILE A 142 6.94 18.36 15.89
C ILE A 142 8.28 18.13 16.58
N LYS A 143 8.21 17.50 17.74
CA LYS A 143 9.36 17.05 18.49
C LYS A 143 9.26 15.55 18.75
N VAL A 144 10.27 14.79 18.35
CA VAL A 144 10.35 13.35 18.57
C VAL A 144 11.31 13.06 19.72
N GLU A 145 10.89 12.23 20.68
CA GLU A 145 11.72 11.78 21.78
C GLU A 145 11.57 10.28 22.03
N GLN A 146 12.69 9.56 22.04
CA GLN A 146 12.69 8.15 22.41
C GLN A 146 12.61 7.98 23.93
N LYS A 147 11.74 7.10 24.39
CA LYS A 147 11.61 6.69 25.81
C LYS A 147 11.85 5.21 25.95
N ASP A 148 12.94 4.86 26.63
CA ASP A 148 13.24 3.46 26.96
C ASP A 148 12.39 3.04 28.17
N PRO A 149 11.48 2.06 28.01
CA PRO A 149 10.62 1.60 29.10
C PRO A 149 11.38 0.93 30.24
N ALA A 150 12.60 0.41 29.99
CA ALA A 150 13.44 -0.13 31.04
C ALA A 150 14.03 0.96 31.94
N VAL A 151 14.25 2.16 31.39
CA VAL A 151 14.75 3.34 32.13
C VAL A 151 13.60 4.14 32.72
N ASN A 152 12.48 4.24 32.00
CA ASN A 152 11.31 5.05 32.35
C ASN A 152 10.03 4.21 32.50
N PRO A 153 9.95 3.26 33.45
CA PRO A 153 8.85 2.28 33.50
C PRO A 153 7.47 2.87 33.79
N LYS A 154 7.40 4.08 34.34
CA LYS A 154 6.13 4.78 34.64
C LYS A 154 5.72 5.79 33.57
N PHE A 155 6.49 5.96 32.50
CA PHE A 155 6.21 6.98 31.51
C PHE A 155 4.90 6.69 30.77
N VAL A 156 4.74 5.47 30.27
CA VAL A 156 3.57 5.05 29.50
C VAL A 156 2.28 5.13 30.31
N SER A 157 2.33 4.83 31.63
CA SER A 157 1.14 4.87 32.49
C SER A 157 0.57 6.26 32.76
N GLN A 158 1.21 7.31 32.25
CA GLN A 158 0.65 8.68 32.25
C GLN A 158 -0.38 8.88 31.12
N TYR A 159 -0.31 8.05 30.06
CA TYR A 159 -1.11 8.20 28.84
C TYR A 159 -2.11 7.07 28.65
N THR A 160 -1.86 5.90 29.22
CA THR A 160 -2.77 4.75 29.14
C THR A 160 -2.66 3.87 30.38
N SER A 161 -3.80 3.23 30.77
CA SER A 161 -3.83 2.17 31.78
C SER A 161 -3.34 0.84 31.24
N ASP A 162 -3.37 0.67 29.93
CA ASP A 162 -2.97 -0.55 29.25
C ASP A 162 -1.46 -0.54 28.98
N GLY A 163 -0.85 -1.72 28.98
CA GLY A 163 0.54 -1.84 28.56
C GLY A 163 0.67 -1.61 27.06
N VAL A 164 1.82 -1.07 26.62
CA VAL A 164 2.14 -0.94 25.19
C VAL A 164 3.30 -1.84 24.83
N SER A 165 3.29 -2.35 23.60
CA SER A 165 4.36 -3.16 23.05
C SER A 165 5.64 -2.33 22.83
N ASN A 166 6.81 -2.99 22.74
CA ASN A 166 8.03 -2.30 22.31
C ASN A 166 7.85 -1.78 20.87
N ASN A 167 8.39 -0.62 20.57
CA ASN A 167 8.22 0.12 19.31
C ASN A 167 6.83 0.75 19.09
N SER A 168 6.07 0.98 20.16
CA SER A 168 4.85 1.80 20.12
C SER A 168 5.16 3.29 20.07
N VAL A 169 4.17 4.08 19.66
CA VAL A 169 4.28 5.55 19.54
C VAL A 169 3.17 6.21 20.35
N ILE A 170 3.49 7.28 21.06
CA ILE A 170 2.51 8.11 21.77
C ILE A 170 2.62 9.53 21.22
N VAL A 171 1.51 10.05 20.72
CA VAL A 171 1.41 11.43 20.19
C VAL A 171 0.65 12.28 21.20
N VAL A 172 1.18 13.45 21.52
CA VAL A 172 0.65 14.32 22.59
C VAL A 172 0.59 15.78 22.11
N CYS A 173 -0.53 16.46 22.40
CA CYS A 173 -0.68 17.88 22.22
C CYS A 173 -1.53 18.46 23.37
N GLY A 174 -0.92 19.24 24.26
CA GLY A 174 -1.58 19.72 25.47
C GLY A 174 -2.09 18.59 26.35
N ASP A 175 -3.41 18.57 26.60
CA ASP A 175 -4.05 17.54 27.42
C ASP A 175 -4.53 16.31 26.60
N LYS A 176 -4.46 16.36 25.26
CA LYS A 176 -4.85 15.26 24.39
C LYS A 176 -3.68 14.37 24.07
N ASN A 177 -3.94 13.05 24.04
CA ASN A 177 -2.94 12.08 23.60
C ASN A 177 -3.59 10.94 22.81
N LYS A 178 -2.81 10.31 21.93
CA LYS A 178 -3.18 9.08 21.23
C LYS A 178 -2.03 8.09 21.35
N VAL A 179 -2.33 6.91 21.86
CA VAL A 179 -1.38 5.78 21.94
C VAL A 179 -1.58 4.90 20.73
N ILE A 180 -0.49 4.61 20.02
CA ILE A 180 -0.43 3.74 18.86
C ILE A 180 0.42 2.54 19.26
N ASP A 181 -0.21 1.38 19.48
CA ASP A 181 0.56 0.15 19.75
C ASP A 181 1.32 -0.29 18.51
N ASN A 182 2.47 -0.94 18.71
CA ASN A 182 3.29 -1.44 17.60
C ASN A 182 2.51 -2.33 16.63
N ASN A 183 1.54 -3.11 17.11
CA ASN A 183 0.73 -3.98 16.26
C ASN A 183 -0.13 -3.19 15.27
N SER A 184 -0.59 -1.99 15.66
CA SER A 184 -1.38 -1.11 14.79
C SER A 184 -0.55 -0.42 13.71
N LEU A 185 0.79 -0.43 13.83
CA LEU A 185 1.70 0.14 12.81
C LEU A 185 1.96 -0.83 11.65
N TYR A 186 1.50 -2.08 11.74
CA TYR A 186 1.75 -3.10 10.74
C TYR A 186 0.47 -3.83 10.38
N GLU A 187 0.26 -4.05 9.09
CA GLU A 187 -0.78 -4.94 8.61
C GLU A 187 -0.30 -6.38 8.65
N THR A 188 -1.18 -7.27 9.12
CA THR A 188 -0.89 -8.70 9.22
C THR A 188 -1.99 -9.51 8.56
N THR A 189 -1.60 -10.58 7.88
CA THR A 189 -2.50 -11.57 7.28
C THR A 189 -2.24 -12.95 7.90
N VAL A 190 -3.30 -13.72 8.12
CA VAL A 190 -3.19 -15.10 8.57
C VAL A 190 -3.00 -16.01 7.35
N ASN A 191 -1.86 -16.68 7.31
CA ASN A 191 -1.63 -17.74 6.34
C ASN A 191 -2.32 -19.03 6.81
N TYR A 192 -3.47 -19.34 6.23
CA TYR A 192 -4.27 -20.50 6.61
C TYR A 192 -3.61 -21.86 6.29
N GLN A 193 -2.56 -21.90 5.48
CA GLN A 193 -1.79 -23.12 5.22
C GLN A 193 -0.77 -23.42 6.30
N THR A 194 -0.19 -22.38 6.88
CA THR A 194 0.86 -22.48 7.93
C THR A 194 0.33 -22.11 9.31
N TYR A 195 -0.87 -21.54 9.42
CA TYR A 195 -1.44 -20.95 10.64
C TYR A 195 -0.52 -19.92 11.30
N SER A 196 0.27 -19.22 10.49
CA SER A 196 1.14 -18.14 10.95
C SER A 196 0.58 -16.78 10.52
N SER A 197 0.76 -15.77 11.37
CA SER A 197 0.54 -14.37 10.98
C SER A 197 1.77 -13.86 10.25
N GLU A 198 1.59 -13.26 9.09
CA GLU A 198 2.64 -12.63 8.28
C GLU A 198 2.37 -11.14 8.19
N VAL A 199 3.41 -10.33 8.35
CA VAL A 199 3.32 -8.87 8.18
C VAL A 199 3.28 -8.58 6.69
N THR A 200 2.20 -7.96 6.23
CA THR A 200 1.95 -7.67 4.81
C THR A 200 2.10 -6.20 4.45
N GLY A 201 2.09 -5.29 5.44
CA GLY A 201 2.21 -3.87 5.20
C GLY A 201 2.69 -3.06 6.39
N PHE A 202 3.03 -1.79 6.14
CA PHE A 202 3.41 -0.80 7.13
C PHE A 202 2.46 0.39 7.06
N ASP A 203 1.74 0.64 8.14
CA ASP A 203 0.74 1.68 8.28
C ASP A 203 1.19 2.85 9.16
N GLY A 204 2.48 2.93 9.44
CA GLY A 204 3.03 3.93 10.35
C GLY A 204 2.66 5.37 9.97
N GLU A 205 2.65 5.69 8.66
CA GLU A 205 2.29 7.03 8.20
C GLU A 205 0.82 7.34 8.48
N GLY A 206 -0.09 6.43 8.14
CA GLY A 206 -1.53 6.60 8.39
C GLY A 206 -1.82 6.79 9.87
N GLN A 207 -1.30 5.92 10.72
CA GLN A 207 -1.54 5.95 12.17
C GLN A 207 -0.98 7.22 12.83
N ILE A 208 0.26 7.62 12.51
CA ILE A 208 0.90 8.79 13.15
C ILE A 208 0.25 10.09 12.66
N THR A 209 -0.03 10.22 11.36
CA THR A 209 -0.69 11.43 10.84
C THR A 209 -2.11 11.58 11.41
N SER A 210 -2.86 10.46 11.47
CA SER A 210 -4.17 10.43 12.13
C SER A 210 -4.08 10.85 13.60
N ALA A 211 -3.10 10.32 14.34
CA ALA A 211 -2.90 10.68 15.75
C ALA A 211 -2.56 12.16 15.93
N ILE A 212 -1.71 12.73 15.07
CA ILE A 212 -1.40 14.16 15.08
C ILE A 212 -2.67 14.99 14.88
N ASN A 213 -3.46 14.63 13.87
CA ASN A 213 -4.72 15.31 13.60
C ASN A 213 -5.71 15.19 14.77
N TYR A 214 -5.83 14.00 15.36
CA TYR A 214 -6.67 13.75 16.53
C TYR A 214 -6.31 14.67 17.71
N VAL A 215 -5.03 14.74 18.08
CA VAL A 215 -4.61 15.53 19.26
C VAL A 215 -4.67 17.03 19.02
N THR A 216 -4.64 17.48 17.77
CA THR A 216 -4.69 18.90 17.40
C THR A 216 -6.08 19.40 17.04
N SER A 217 -7.02 18.51 16.68
CA SER A 217 -8.40 18.85 16.34
C SER A 217 -9.23 19.20 17.58
N ASP A 218 -10.14 20.13 17.44
CA ASP A 218 -11.03 20.53 18.53
C ASP A 218 -12.32 19.69 18.58
N SER A 219 -12.78 19.16 17.43
CA SER A 219 -13.92 18.24 17.29
C SER A 219 -13.59 17.11 16.32
N MET A 220 -14.28 15.99 16.42
CA MET A 220 -14.21 14.89 15.47
C MET A 220 -15.57 14.69 14.81
N PRO A 221 -15.61 14.37 13.49
CA PRO A 221 -16.85 14.01 12.83
C PRO A 221 -17.46 12.74 13.44
N VAL A 222 -18.79 12.67 13.47
CA VAL A 222 -19.55 11.52 13.95
C VAL A 222 -20.27 10.85 12.79
N MET A 223 -20.01 9.54 12.63
CA MET A 223 -20.72 8.68 11.69
C MET A 223 -21.73 7.82 12.43
N TYR A 224 -23.00 7.97 12.09
CA TYR A 224 -24.05 7.11 12.61
C TYR A 224 -24.34 5.96 11.64
N THR A 225 -24.25 4.72 12.12
CA THR A 225 -24.59 3.51 11.36
C THR A 225 -26.02 3.11 11.64
N LEU A 226 -26.85 3.00 10.59
CA LEU A 226 -28.22 2.53 10.71
C LEU A 226 -28.25 1.07 11.16
N GLU A 227 -29.12 0.74 12.10
CA GLU A 227 -29.35 -0.61 12.63
C GLU A 227 -30.85 -0.91 12.75
N GLY A 228 -31.22 -2.15 12.54
CA GLY A 228 -32.60 -2.65 12.73
C GLY A 228 -33.16 -3.44 11.54
N HIS A 229 -32.44 -3.50 10.43
CA HIS A 229 -32.89 -4.10 9.17
C HIS A 229 -31.95 -5.22 8.68
N ASP A 230 -31.31 -5.91 9.63
CA ASP A 230 -30.31 -6.96 9.36
C ASP A 230 -29.19 -6.47 8.42
N GLU A 231 -28.68 -5.27 8.68
CA GLU A 231 -27.62 -4.62 7.94
C GLU A 231 -26.34 -5.48 7.95
N ALA A 232 -25.54 -5.34 6.91
CA ALA A 232 -24.22 -5.97 6.85
C ALA A 232 -23.35 -5.50 8.03
N THR A 233 -22.47 -6.38 8.50
CA THR A 233 -21.61 -6.07 9.65
C THR A 233 -20.24 -5.60 9.15
N MET A 234 -19.81 -4.42 9.62
CA MET A 234 -18.45 -3.96 9.38
C MET A 234 -17.43 -4.88 10.04
N SER A 235 -16.41 -5.29 9.30
CA SER A 235 -15.24 -5.96 9.87
C SER A 235 -14.45 -5.02 10.79
N ASP A 236 -13.62 -5.58 11.66
CA ASP A 236 -12.73 -4.75 12.49
C ASP A 236 -11.75 -3.95 11.64
N THR A 237 -11.24 -4.52 10.53
CA THR A 237 -10.36 -3.82 9.60
C THR A 237 -11.04 -2.61 8.93
N LEU A 238 -12.32 -2.76 8.54
CA LEU A 238 -13.09 -1.65 7.98
C LEU A 238 -13.34 -0.56 9.01
N LYS A 239 -13.74 -0.94 10.24
CA LYS A 239 -13.90 0.00 11.36
C LYS A 239 -12.61 0.77 11.63
N ASP A 240 -11.48 0.07 11.74
CA ASP A 240 -10.18 0.69 11.94
C ASP A 240 -9.83 1.66 10.81
N THR A 241 -10.18 1.32 9.56
CA THR A 241 -9.96 2.17 8.39
C THR A 241 -10.73 3.49 8.51
N ILE A 242 -12.00 3.44 8.91
CA ILE A 242 -12.83 4.64 9.12
C ILE A 242 -12.35 5.43 10.34
N GLN A 243 -12.03 4.75 11.44
CA GLN A 243 -11.54 5.39 12.66
C GLN A 243 -10.15 6.04 12.51
N LYS A 244 -9.34 5.58 11.56
CA LYS A 244 -8.09 6.26 11.17
C LYS A 244 -8.35 7.66 10.59
N ALA A 245 -9.50 7.87 9.97
CA ALA A 245 -9.92 9.20 9.51
C ALA A 245 -10.37 10.11 10.67
N ASN A 246 -10.20 9.66 11.93
CA ASN A 246 -10.64 10.35 13.15
C ASN A 246 -12.16 10.57 13.22
N ILE A 247 -12.90 9.58 12.76
CA ILE A 247 -14.37 9.56 12.78
C ILE A 247 -14.82 8.69 13.95
N ASP A 248 -15.71 9.22 14.77
CA ASP A 248 -16.40 8.47 15.80
C ASP A 248 -17.58 7.71 15.18
N ILE A 249 -17.66 6.39 15.41
CA ILE A 249 -18.71 5.54 14.85
C ILE A 249 -19.71 5.22 15.95
N GLN A 250 -20.97 5.59 15.74
CA GLN A 250 -22.08 5.34 16.65
C GLN A 250 -23.20 4.58 15.94
N SER A 251 -23.96 3.78 16.70
CA SER A 251 -25.14 3.09 16.19
C SER A 251 -26.38 3.98 16.24
N LEU A 252 -27.24 3.87 15.23
CA LEU A 252 -28.49 4.61 15.12
C LEU A 252 -29.66 3.65 14.80
N ASN A 253 -30.66 3.62 15.64
CA ASN A 253 -31.89 2.90 15.39
C ASN A 253 -33.08 3.87 15.23
N LEU A 254 -33.49 4.14 14.00
CA LEU A 254 -34.53 5.11 13.65
C LEU A 254 -35.96 4.62 14.01
N LEU A 255 -36.16 3.34 14.34
CA LEU A 255 -37.43 2.84 14.91
C LEU A 255 -37.68 3.42 16.29
N THR A 256 -36.63 3.80 17.02
CA THR A 256 -36.73 4.30 18.41
C THR A 256 -36.37 5.79 18.55
N MET A 257 -35.86 6.41 17.51
CA MET A 257 -35.45 7.82 17.47
C MET A 257 -36.42 8.63 16.61
N ASP A 258 -36.68 9.87 16.99
CA ASP A 258 -37.59 10.77 16.25
C ASP A 258 -36.96 11.33 14.95
N SER A 259 -35.63 11.42 14.90
CA SER A 259 -34.85 11.92 13.76
C SER A 259 -33.43 11.37 13.80
N VAL A 260 -32.69 11.55 12.72
CA VAL A 260 -31.23 11.45 12.73
C VAL A 260 -30.67 12.51 13.69
N PRO A 261 -29.69 12.20 14.57
CA PRO A 261 -29.13 13.17 15.51
C PRO A 261 -28.53 14.40 14.83
N ASP A 262 -28.64 15.56 15.48
CA ASP A 262 -28.15 16.85 14.93
C ASP A 262 -26.61 16.90 14.81
N ASP A 263 -25.90 16.05 15.55
CA ASP A 263 -24.44 15.91 15.52
C ASP A 263 -23.96 14.84 14.54
N ALA A 264 -24.86 14.32 13.68
CA ALA A 264 -24.50 13.39 12.63
C ALA A 264 -23.81 14.13 11.48
N ASP A 265 -22.51 13.92 11.31
CA ASP A 265 -21.77 14.40 10.13
C ASP A 265 -21.98 13.46 8.94
N ILE A 266 -22.10 12.15 9.19
CA ILE A 266 -22.37 11.14 8.15
C ILE A 266 -23.38 10.13 8.67
N LEU A 267 -24.41 9.83 7.85
CA LEU A 267 -25.26 8.67 8.03
C LEU A 267 -24.75 7.52 7.15
N PHE A 268 -24.41 6.39 7.76
CA PHE A 268 -23.97 5.19 7.04
C PHE A 268 -25.09 4.15 7.04
N ILE A 269 -25.59 3.82 5.84
CA ILE A 269 -26.57 2.76 5.60
C ILE A 269 -25.84 1.61 4.91
N PHE A 270 -25.59 0.53 5.65
CA PHE A 270 -24.72 -0.54 5.17
C PHE A 270 -25.48 -1.78 4.77
N ALA A 271 -25.93 -1.84 3.53
CA ALA A 271 -26.55 -2.98 2.88
C ALA A 271 -27.63 -3.65 3.75
N PRO A 272 -28.74 -2.97 4.04
CA PRO A 272 -29.86 -3.57 4.79
C PRO A 272 -30.39 -4.80 4.03
N ALA A 273 -30.64 -5.88 4.75
CA ALA A 273 -31.23 -7.10 4.19
C ALA A 273 -32.76 -7.08 4.22
N LYS A 274 -33.36 -6.12 4.96
CA LYS A 274 -34.81 -5.89 5.07
C LYS A 274 -35.13 -4.44 4.76
N ASP A 275 -36.33 -4.21 4.22
CA ASP A 275 -36.79 -2.86 3.96
C ASP A 275 -36.93 -2.03 5.24
N ILE A 276 -36.58 -0.76 5.15
CA ILE A 276 -36.85 0.23 6.20
C ILE A 276 -38.36 0.59 6.20
N SER A 277 -38.86 1.16 7.26
CA SER A 277 -40.25 1.65 7.27
C SER A 277 -40.38 2.98 6.50
N GLU A 278 -41.62 3.33 6.11
CA GLU A 278 -41.93 4.64 5.48
C GLU A 278 -41.55 5.81 6.38
N ASP A 279 -41.70 5.67 7.69
CA ASP A 279 -41.35 6.68 8.69
C ASP A 279 -39.82 6.88 8.74
N GLU A 280 -39.03 5.81 8.71
CA GLU A 280 -37.58 5.86 8.68
C GLU A 280 -37.07 6.46 7.37
N ALA A 281 -37.63 6.08 6.21
CA ALA A 281 -37.32 6.69 4.93
C ALA A 281 -37.55 8.21 4.96
N SER A 282 -38.66 8.64 5.56
CA SER A 282 -39.01 10.06 5.72
C SER A 282 -38.01 10.80 6.61
N LYS A 283 -37.54 10.18 7.71
CA LYS A 283 -36.50 10.74 8.62
C LYS A 283 -35.16 10.87 7.91
N ILE A 284 -34.75 9.88 7.11
CA ILE A 284 -33.51 9.90 6.32
C ILE A 284 -33.58 11.01 5.26
N ILE A 285 -34.70 11.07 4.52
CA ILE A 285 -34.89 12.11 3.50
C ILE A 285 -34.87 13.50 4.15
N SER A 286 -35.54 13.68 5.29
CA SER A 286 -35.56 14.95 6.02
C SER A 286 -34.16 15.37 6.50
N TYR A 287 -33.34 14.44 6.97
CA TYR A 287 -31.94 14.70 7.33
C TYR A 287 -31.15 15.18 6.12
N LEU A 288 -31.26 14.49 5.00
CA LEU A 288 -30.57 14.84 3.77
C LEU A 288 -31.04 16.19 3.20
N GLU A 289 -32.35 16.48 3.20
CA GLU A 289 -32.93 17.76 2.76
C GLU A 289 -32.47 18.96 3.60
N ASN A 290 -31.89 18.72 4.77
CA ASN A 290 -31.30 19.74 5.63
C ASN A 290 -29.77 19.87 5.49
N GLY A 291 -29.17 19.29 4.45
CA GLY A 291 -27.72 19.32 4.21
C GLY A 291 -26.97 18.17 4.89
N GLY A 292 -27.67 17.08 5.22
CA GLY A 292 -27.08 15.87 5.73
C GLY A 292 -26.23 15.15 4.69
N LYS A 293 -25.30 14.31 5.15
CA LYS A 293 -24.40 13.54 4.29
C LYS A 293 -24.57 12.05 4.55
N ALA A 294 -24.56 11.24 3.48
CA ALA A 294 -24.77 9.80 3.62
C ALA A 294 -23.83 8.97 2.77
N LEU A 295 -23.28 7.91 3.39
CA LEU A 295 -22.67 6.78 2.70
C LEU A 295 -23.72 5.66 2.63
N ILE A 296 -24.18 5.32 1.44
CA ILE A 296 -25.21 4.31 1.23
C ILE A 296 -24.60 3.14 0.47
N VAL A 297 -24.86 1.94 0.95
CA VAL A 297 -24.48 0.70 0.29
C VAL A 297 -25.71 -0.18 0.17
N SER A 298 -25.91 -0.78 -0.98
CA SER A 298 -26.95 -1.80 -1.19
C SER A 298 -26.36 -3.12 -1.65
N ASN A 299 -27.14 -4.16 -1.59
CA ASN A 299 -26.89 -5.46 -2.22
C ASN A 299 -28.07 -5.85 -3.09
N TYR A 300 -27.80 -6.75 -4.03
CA TYR A 300 -28.89 -7.46 -4.69
C TYR A 300 -29.72 -8.22 -3.64
N SER A 301 -31.04 -8.01 -3.71
CA SER A 301 -32.03 -8.74 -2.91
C SER A 301 -33.15 -9.22 -3.82
N SER A 302 -33.65 -10.44 -3.56
CA SER A 302 -34.87 -10.95 -4.19
C SER A 302 -36.12 -10.40 -3.54
N GLU A 303 -36.03 -9.81 -2.34
CA GLU A 303 -37.13 -9.14 -1.66
C GLU A 303 -37.16 -7.67 -2.07
N GLU A 304 -38.36 -7.18 -2.38
CA GLU A 304 -38.55 -5.77 -2.72
C GLU A 304 -38.36 -4.88 -1.48
N MET A 305 -37.61 -3.79 -1.64
CA MET A 305 -37.34 -2.79 -0.61
C MET A 305 -37.82 -1.39 -1.06
N PRO A 306 -39.16 -1.17 -1.19
CA PRO A 306 -39.68 0.04 -1.78
C PRO A 306 -39.39 1.31 -0.97
N ASN A 307 -39.32 1.21 0.36
CA ASN A 307 -39.05 2.38 1.20
C ASN A 307 -37.58 2.77 1.14
N PHE A 308 -36.66 1.80 1.13
CA PHE A 308 -35.23 2.05 0.91
C PHE A 308 -34.99 2.61 -0.51
N ALA A 309 -35.62 2.01 -1.53
CA ALA A 309 -35.55 2.51 -2.90
C ALA A 309 -36.07 3.95 -3.02
N SER A 310 -37.11 4.34 -2.26
CA SER A 310 -37.66 5.70 -2.30
C SER A 310 -36.64 6.77 -1.85
N VAL A 311 -35.71 6.42 -0.92
CA VAL A 311 -34.61 7.31 -0.52
C VAL A 311 -33.69 7.57 -1.69
N LEU A 312 -33.30 6.52 -2.43
CA LEU A 312 -32.42 6.64 -3.60
C LEU A 312 -33.12 7.39 -4.74
N GLU A 313 -34.38 7.07 -5.00
CA GLU A 313 -35.18 7.73 -6.05
C GLU A 313 -35.39 9.23 -5.77
N ASN A 314 -35.54 9.62 -4.49
CA ASN A 314 -35.62 11.02 -4.09
C ASN A 314 -34.35 11.80 -4.48
N TYR A 315 -33.21 11.10 -4.57
CA TYR A 315 -31.91 11.66 -4.99
C TYR A 315 -31.51 11.25 -6.42
N GLY A 316 -32.50 10.90 -7.24
CA GLY A 316 -32.36 10.78 -8.69
C GLY A 316 -31.69 9.51 -9.19
N VAL A 317 -31.54 8.50 -8.37
CA VAL A 317 -30.95 7.22 -8.77
C VAL A 317 -31.81 6.03 -8.36
N LYS A 318 -31.71 4.95 -9.11
CA LYS A 318 -32.36 3.66 -8.83
C LYS A 318 -31.43 2.51 -9.25
N THR A 319 -31.66 1.32 -8.72
CA THR A 319 -30.98 0.12 -9.17
C THR A 319 -31.65 -0.47 -10.41
N ALA A 320 -30.83 -0.98 -11.33
CA ALA A 320 -31.33 -1.85 -12.40
C ALA A 320 -31.66 -3.24 -11.83
N ASP A 321 -32.61 -3.93 -12.45
CA ASP A 321 -32.96 -5.28 -12.06
C ASP A 321 -31.77 -6.24 -12.28
N GLY A 322 -31.55 -7.16 -11.32
CA GLY A 322 -30.54 -8.20 -11.41
C GLY A 322 -29.16 -7.81 -10.90
N ILE A 323 -28.13 -8.55 -11.33
CA ILE A 323 -26.72 -8.31 -11.02
C ILE A 323 -25.94 -8.04 -12.30
N VAL A 324 -24.95 -7.18 -12.22
CA VAL A 324 -24.11 -6.85 -13.37
C VAL A 324 -23.06 -7.95 -13.60
N LEU A 325 -22.96 -8.39 -14.83
CA LEU A 325 -21.92 -9.27 -15.35
C LEU A 325 -21.13 -8.53 -16.45
N GLU A 326 -19.81 -8.74 -16.45
CA GLU A 326 -18.94 -8.17 -17.46
C GLU A 326 -18.79 -9.08 -18.67
N GLY A 327 -19.01 -8.54 -19.86
CA GLY A 327 -18.72 -9.20 -21.12
C GLY A 327 -17.28 -8.99 -21.60
N ASP A 328 -16.62 -7.92 -21.14
CA ASP A 328 -15.21 -7.64 -21.46
C ASP A 328 -14.27 -8.28 -20.45
N THR A 329 -13.42 -9.19 -20.91
CA THR A 329 -12.46 -9.94 -20.10
C THR A 329 -11.37 -9.07 -19.43
N ASN A 330 -11.25 -7.80 -19.79
CA ASN A 330 -10.36 -6.83 -19.12
C ASN A 330 -10.99 -6.24 -17.86
N HIS A 331 -12.30 -6.41 -17.68
CA HIS A 331 -13.09 -5.79 -16.61
C HIS A 331 -13.60 -6.78 -15.56
N TYR A 332 -13.03 -7.97 -15.49
CA TYR A 332 -13.29 -8.93 -14.42
C TYR A 332 -12.07 -9.82 -14.13
N ILE A 333 -12.05 -10.46 -12.96
CA ILE A 333 -10.97 -11.37 -12.55
C ILE A 333 -11.48 -12.81 -12.34
N SER A 334 -10.55 -13.74 -12.14
CA SER A 334 -10.81 -15.14 -11.77
C SER A 334 -11.70 -15.90 -12.75
N GLN A 335 -11.79 -15.43 -14.01
CA GLN A 335 -12.70 -15.95 -15.04
C GLN A 335 -14.18 -15.96 -14.59
N ASN A 336 -14.53 -15.08 -13.68
CA ASN A 336 -15.88 -14.92 -13.17
C ASN A 336 -16.41 -13.53 -13.54
N PRO A 337 -17.35 -13.41 -14.49
CA PRO A 337 -17.90 -12.13 -14.95
C PRO A 337 -18.57 -11.28 -13.87
N SER A 338 -18.96 -11.88 -12.72
CA SER A 338 -19.54 -11.13 -11.60
C SER A 338 -18.50 -10.49 -10.66
N TYR A 339 -17.19 -10.78 -10.85
CA TYR A 339 -16.09 -10.17 -10.11
C TYR A 339 -15.57 -8.95 -10.86
N LEU A 340 -16.34 -7.88 -10.80
CA LEU A 340 -16.13 -6.69 -11.62
C LEU A 340 -14.84 -5.96 -11.26
N LEU A 341 -14.13 -5.48 -12.30
CA LEU A 341 -13.08 -4.47 -12.22
C LEU A 341 -13.61 -3.20 -12.94
N PRO A 342 -14.42 -2.39 -12.29
CA PRO A 342 -14.99 -1.21 -12.94
C PRO A 342 -13.93 -0.18 -13.31
N ASN A 343 -14.23 0.67 -14.28
CA ASN A 343 -13.48 1.87 -14.56
C ASN A 343 -13.57 2.81 -13.37
N ILE A 344 -12.45 3.43 -13.01
CA ILE A 344 -12.41 4.48 -11.99
C ILE A 344 -12.55 5.82 -12.72
N GLU A 345 -13.68 6.47 -12.55
CA GLU A 345 -13.94 7.76 -13.19
C GLU A 345 -13.18 8.88 -12.46
N SER A 346 -12.74 9.88 -13.22
CA SER A 346 -11.96 10.99 -12.65
C SER A 346 -12.87 12.02 -11.99
N ASN A 347 -12.85 12.09 -10.67
CA ASN A 347 -13.58 13.06 -9.86
C ASN A 347 -12.81 13.36 -8.55
N ASP A 348 -13.36 14.18 -7.67
CA ASP A 348 -12.70 14.60 -6.42
C ASP A 348 -12.42 13.41 -5.48
N ILE A 349 -13.33 12.44 -5.42
CA ILE A 349 -13.18 11.23 -4.58
C ILE A 349 -12.03 10.35 -5.09
N THR A 350 -11.93 10.17 -6.40
CA THR A 350 -10.99 9.23 -7.03
C THR A 350 -9.63 9.83 -7.37
N SER A 351 -9.41 11.10 -7.09
CA SER A 351 -8.18 11.81 -7.44
C SER A 351 -6.90 11.15 -6.90
N SER A 352 -6.97 10.54 -5.71
CA SER A 352 -5.85 9.79 -5.10
C SER A 352 -5.59 8.45 -5.79
N LEU A 353 -6.63 7.81 -6.34
CA LEU A 353 -6.59 6.49 -6.98
C LEU A 353 -6.11 6.55 -8.43
N SER A 354 -6.29 7.69 -9.10
CA SER A 354 -5.99 7.87 -10.53
C SER A 354 -4.49 7.85 -10.88
N SER A 355 -3.59 7.90 -9.90
CA SER A 355 -2.14 8.01 -10.10
C SER A 355 -1.40 6.70 -10.34
N GLY A 356 -2.09 5.55 -10.50
CA GLY A 356 -1.46 4.24 -10.71
C GLY A 356 -2.35 3.25 -11.43
N SER A 357 -1.80 2.11 -11.88
CA SER A 357 -2.57 0.96 -12.38
C SER A 357 -3.24 0.25 -11.20
N ARG A 358 -4.24 0.87 -10.60
CA ARG A 358 -5.01 0.32 -9.49
C ARG A 358 -6.34 -0.20 -10.01
N TYR A 359 -6.83 -1.26 -9.39
CA TYR A 359 -8.13 -1.83 -9.66
C TYR A 359 -8.99 -1.76 -8.42
N ILE A 360 -10.26 -1.47 -8.60
CA ILE A 360 -11.31 -1.68 -7.60
C ILE A 360 -11.97 -3.03 -7.91
N LEU A 361 -12.24 -3.83 -6.91
CA LEU A 361 -12.91 -5.11 -7.06
C LEU A 361 -14.29 -5.05 -6.40
N MET A 362 -15.33 -5.21 -7.20
CA MET A 362 -16.71 -5.04 -6.78
C MET A 362 -17.59 -6.20 -7.27
N PRO A 363 -17.56 -7.35 -6.56
CA PRO A 363 -18.38 -8.51 -6.93
C PRO A 363 -19.87 -8.26 -6.71
N LEU A 364 -20.68 -8.89 -7.55
CA LEU A 364 -22.15 -8.97 -7.41
C LEU A 364 -22.85 -7.60 -7.36
N ALA A 365 -22.30 -6.58 -7.99
CA ALA A 365 -22.89 -5.24 -8.01
C ALA A 365 -24.18 -5.21 -8.84
N GLN A 366 -25.09 -4.31 -8.45
CA GLN A 366 -26.25 -3.93 -9.29
C GLN A 366 -25.89 -2.72 -10.15
N GLY A 367 -26.54 -2.57 -11.29
CA GLY A 367 -26.43 -1.37 -12.08
C GLY A 367 -27.13 -0.20 -11.39
N ILE A 368 -26.46 0.96 -11.32
CA ILE A 368 -27.07 2.21 -10.87
C ILE A 368 -27.48 2.99 -12.11
N VAL A 369 -28.74 3.38 -12.20
CA VAL A 369 -29.28 4.15 -13.31
C VAL A 369 -29.92 5.43 -12.79
N LYS A 370 -29.76 6.53 -13.56
CA LYS A 370 -30.40 7.81 -13.25
C LYS A 370 -31.90 7.70 -13.48
N SER A 371 -32.71 8.24 -12.58
CA SER A 371 -34.17 8.32 -12.75
C SER A 371 -34.53 9.28 -13.88
N ASP A 372 -35.61 9.01 -14.63
CA ASP A 372 -36.00 9.81 -15.76
C ASP A 372 -36.38 11.26 -15.39
N ASN A 373 -36.85 11.48 -14.17
CA ASN A 373 -37.28 12.77 -13.66
C ASN A 373 -36.71 12.99 -12.26
N TYR A 374 -35.54 13.59 -12.17
CA TYR A 374 -34.94 14.04 -10.89
C TYR A 374 -34.83 15.57 -10.86
N ARG A 375 -34.61 16.14 -9.68
CA ARG A 375 -34.53 17.59 -9.49
C ARG A 375 -33.29 18.15 -10.22
N ASP A 376 -33.44 19.29 -10.90
CA ASP A 376 -32.35 19.97 -11.61
C ASP A 376 -31.23 20.46 -10.66
N SER A 377 -31.49 20.53 -9.36
CA SER A 377 -30.54 20.87 -8.31
C SER A 377 -29.54 19.75 -7.99
N LEU A 378 -29.84 18.52 -8.39
CA LEU A 378 -29.00 17.35 -8.14
C LEU A 378 -27.88 17.25 -9.18
N GLU A 379 -26.64 17.17 -8.71
CA GLU A 379 -25.48 16.79 -9.52
C GLU A 379 -25.13 15.34 -9.22
N ILE A 380 -25.27 14.46 -10.21
CA ILE A 380 -24.97 13.03 -10.10
C ILE A 380 -23.73 12.72 -10.92
N THR A 381 -22.64 12.34 -10.23
CA THR A 381 -21.33 12.05 -10.82
C THR A 381 -20.98 10.58 -10.64
N ASP A 382 -20.57 9.93 -11.73
CA ASP A 382 -20.15 8.54 -11.67
C ASP A 382 -18.77 8.42 -11.01
N ILE A 383 -18.62 7.48 -10.08
CA ILE A 383 -17.37 7.14 -9.41
C ILE A 383 -16.76 5.89 -10.07
N LEU A 384 -17.60 4.87 -10.25
CA LEU A 384 -17.24 3.59 -10.84
C LEU A 384 -18.24 3.22 -11.94
N THR A 385 -17.72 2.83 -13.11
CA THR A 385 -18.56 2.41 -14.24
C THR A 385 -18.10 1.06 -14.80
N THR A 386 -19.02 0.30 -15.37
CA THR A 386 -18.72 -0.93 -16.08
C THR A 386 -18.37 -0.66 -17.56
N SER A 387 -17.90 -1.69 -18.28
CA SER A 387 -17.61 -1.56 -19.70
C SER A 387 -18.89 -1.53 -20.56
N ASP A 388 -18.75 -1.09 -21.81
CA ASP A 388 -19.84 -1.17 -22.81
C ASP A 388 -20.31 -2.63 -23.08
N GLY A 389 -19.49 -3.59 -22.74
CA GLY A 389 -19.80 -5.02 -22.90
C GLY A 389 -20.58 -5.64 -21.73
N SER A 390 -20.81 -4.88 -20.68
CA SER A 390 -21.53 -5.35 -19.49
C SER A 390 -23.03 -5.51 -19.73
N TYR A 391 -23.67 -6.29 -18.89
CA TYR A 391 -25.12 -6.48 -18.90
C TYR A 391 -25.60 -6.83 -17.50
N SER A 392 -26.84 -6.47 -17.16
CA SER A 392 -27.48 -6.90 -15.93
C SER A 392 -28.26 -8.19 -16.15
N LYS A 393 -27.91 -9.23 -15.42
CA LYS A 393 -28.54 -10.52 -15.43
C LYS A 393 -29.79 -10.48 -14.56
N VAL A 394 -30.95 -10.41 -15.21
CA VAL A 394 -32.24 -10.19 -14.49
C VAL A 394 -32.69 -11.44 -13.74
N ASN A 395 -32.50 -12.64 -14.31
CA ASN A 395 -32.94 -13.89 -13.70
C ASN A 395 -31.85 -14.52 -12.83
N VAL A 396 -31.53 -13.87 -11.69
CA VAL A 396 -30.42 -14.25 -10.82
C VAL A 396 -30.67 -15.57 -10.08
N GLU A 397 -31.90 -15.78 -9.57
CA GLU A 397 -32.22 -16.97 -8.77
C GLU A 397 -32.22 -18.26 -9.57
N ASP A 398 -32.66 -18.20 -10.82
CA ASP A 398 -32.74 -19.35 -11.74
C ASP A 398 -31.60 -19.33 -12.78
N MET A 399 -30.53 -18.59 -12.55
CA MET A 399 -29.43 -18.42 -13.50
C MET A 399 -28.77 -19.75 -13.85
N GLN A 400 -28.91 -20.17 -15.12
CA GLN A 400 -28.29 -21.40 -15.67
C GLN A 400 -26.98 -21.11 -16.39
N THR A 401 -26.77 -19.90 -16.82
CA THR A 401 -25.59 -19.45 -17.55
C THR A 401 -25.23 -18.02 -17.20
N MET A 402 -23.93 -17.72 -17.22
CA MET A 402 -23.42 -16.36 -17.11
C MET A 402 -23.35 -15.67 -18.46
N GLU A 403 -23.70 -16.34 -19.58
CA GLU A 403 -23.77 -15.68 -20.88
C GLU A 403 -25.00 -14.79 -20.97
N LYS A 404 -24.90 -13.69 -21.73
CA LYS A 404 -25.99 -12.76 -21.95
C LYS A 404 -27.16 -13.43 -22.64
N GLU A 405 -28.36 -13.25 -22.10
CA GLU A 405 -29.62 -13.72 -22.64
C GLU A 405 -30.47 -12.54 -23.18
N SER A 406 -31.57 -12.86 -23.85
CA SER A 406 -32.40 -11.82 -24.53
C SER A 406 -33.09 -10.86 -23.58
N ASP A 407 -33.33 -11.25 -22.35
CA ASP A 407 -34.06 -10.50 -21.35
C ASP A 407 -33.12 -9.68 -20.44
N ASP A 408 -31.80 -9.87 -20.59
CA ASP A 408 -30.80 -9.14 -19.83
C ASP A 408 -30.69 -7.70 -20.35
N ILE A 409 -30.42 -6.75 -19.42
CA ILE A 409 -30.36 -5.33 -19.72
C ILE A 409 -28.93 -4.95 -20.13
N ASP A 410 -28.80 -4.26 -21.26
CA ASP A 410 -27.50 -3.77 -21.76
C ASP A 410 -26.91 -2.69 -20.85
N GLY A 411 -25.57 -2.77 -20.59
CA GLY A 411 -24.79 -1.70 -19.99
C GLY A 411 -24.36 -0.62 -21.01
N PRO A 412 -23.44 0.28 -20.64
CA PRO A 412 -22.72 0.31 -19.37
C PRO A 412 -23.59 0.80 -18.19
N PHE A 413 -23.18 0.45 -16.96
CA PHE A 413 -23.82 0.90 -15.72
C PHE A 413 -22.82 1.66 -14.86
N ALA A 414 -23.30 2.65 -14.11
CA ALA A 414 -22.62 3.05 -12.92
C ALA A 414 -22.80 1.96 -11.84
N VAL A 415 -21.81 1.73 -11.01
CA VAL A 415 -21.88 0.84 -9.84
C VAL A 415 -21.44 1.56 -8.55
N GLY A 416 -20.97 2.80 -8.70
CA GLY A 416 -20.74 3.76 -7.62
C GLY A 416 -20.94 5.18 -8.14
N VAL A 417 -21.67 6.00 -7.39
CA VAL A 417 -21.98 7.39 -7.73
C VAL A 417 -21.85 8.31 -6.52
N SER A 418 -21.51 9.57 -6.76
CA SER A 418 -21.71 10.66 -5.81
C SER A 418 -22.85 11.54 -6.26
N ILE A 419 -23.59 12.07 -5.30
CA ILE A 419 -24.72 12.96 -5.55
C ILE A 419 -24.55 14.16 -4.63
N THR A 420 -24.61 15.37 -5.21
CA THR A 420 -24.60 16.61 -4.44
C THR A 420 -25.83 17.43 -4.73
N GLU A 421 -26.30 18.17 -3.74
CA GLU A 421 -27.38 19.13 -3.87
C GLU A 421 -27.05 20.38 -3.06
N ASN A 422 -26.80 21.49 -3.73
CA ASN A 422 -26.62 22.78 -3.07
C ASN A 422 -27.99 23.33 -2.64
N LEU A 423 -28.19 23.48 -1.34
CA LEU A 423 -29.44 23.94 -0.76
C LEU A 423 -29.46 25.46 -0.56
N ASP A 424 -28.34 26.02 -0.09
CA ASP A 424 -28.07 27.46 0.06
C ASP A 424 -26.54 27.69 0.08
N ASP A 425 -26.11 28.93 0.27
CA ASP A 425 -24.69 29.32 0.23
C ASP A 425 -23.80 28.60 1.29
N GLU A 426 -24.39 27.93 2.29
CA GLU A 426 -23.65 27.30 3.39
C GLU A 426 -23.99 25.81 3.59
N LYS A 427 -24.99 25.27 2.86
CA LYS A 427 -25.47 23.89 3.05
C LYS A 427 -25.47 23.11 1.76
N GLU A 428 -24.83 21.97 1.82
CA GLU A 428 -24.79 21.01 0.72
C GLU A 428 -25.11 19.60 1.23
N THR A 429 -26.03 18.93 0.54
CA THR A 429 -26.26 17.49 0.72
C THR A 429 -25.23 16.73 -0.08
N GLN A 430 -24.59 15.74 0.52
CA GLN A 430 -23.62 14.88 -0.14
C GLN A 430 -23.97 13.41 0.11
N ILE A 431 -24.11 12.64 -0.96
CA ILE A 431 -24.39 11.21 -0.89
C ILE A 431 -23.34 10.46 -1.72
N VAL A 432 -22.75 9.43 -1.15
CA VAL A 432 -21.97 8.44 -1.88
C VAL A 432 -22.71 7.12 -1.83
N TYR A 433 -22.99 6.55 -2.99
CA TYR A 433 -23.75 5.31 -3.12
C TYR A 433 -22.98 4.26 -3.90
N TYR A 434 -22.80 3.08 -3.30
CA TYR A 434 -22.22 1.88 -3.89
C TYR A 434 -23.23 0.72 -3.89
N SER A 435 -23.34 0.00 -5.00
CA SER A 435 -24.35 -1.04 -5.21
C SER A 435 -23.87 -2.46 -4.89
N SER A 436 -22.84 -2.62 -4.05
CA SER A 436 -22.37 -3.91 -3.55
C SER A 436 -21.63 -3.77 -2.22
N GLU A 437 -22.03 -4.57 -1.22
CA GLU A 437 -21.30 -4.67 0.06
C GLU A 437 -19.93 -5.34 -0.10
N ALA A 438 -19.75 -6.16 -1.15
CA ALA A 438 -18.49 -6.86 -1.38
C ALA A 438 -17.31 -5.91 -1.59
N LEU A 439 -17.56 -4.65 -2.00
CA LEU A 439 -16.56 -3.58 -2.01
C LEU A 439 -15.92 -3.38 -0.62
N PHE A 440 -16.67 -3.59 0.45
CA PHE A 440 -16.30 -3.39 1.85
C PHE A 440 -15.74 -4.65 2.53
N ASN A 441 -15.47 -5.69 1.76
CA ASN A 441 -15.00 -6.97 2.28
C ASN A 441 -13.47 -7.03 2.34
N ASP A 442 -12.90 -7.47 3.48
CA ASP A 442 -11.44 -7.55 3.71
C ASP A 442 -10.71 -8.39 2.66
N GLN A 443 -11.31 -9.52 2.24
CA GLN A 443 -10.71 -10.38 1.23
C GLN A 443 -10.66 -9.70 -0.14
N MET A 444 -11.73 -9.02 -0.54
CA MET A 444 -11.79 -8.26 -1.80
C MET A 444 -10.78 -7.12 -1.78
N ASN A 445 -10.69 -6.40 -0.65
CA ASN A 445 -9.70 -5.36 -0.44
C ASN A 445 -8.26 -5.88 -0.58
N THR A 446 -7.97 -7.06 0.01
CA THR A 446 -6.65 -7.70 -0.09
C THR A 446 -6.31 -8.08 -1.53
N MET A 447 -7.28 -8.56 -2.32
CA MET A 447 -7.07 -8.95 -3.73
C MET A 447 -6.66 -7.77 -4.63
N VAL A 448 -7.03 -6.55 -4.26
CA VAL A 448 -6.68 -5.32 -4.98
C VAL A 448 -5.68 -4.43 -4.21
N SER A 449 -4.91 -5.05 -3.30
CA SER A 449 -3.83 -4.39 -2.55
C SER A 449 -4.27 -3.13 -1.80
N GLY A 450 -5.44 -3.17 -1.17
CA GLY A 450 -5.97 -2.09 -0.33
C GLY A 450 -6.78 -1.02 -1.06
N ALA A 451 -6.89 -1.09 -2.38
CA ALA A 451 -7.52 -0.02 -3.17
C ALA A 451 -9.02 0.17 -2.90
N ASN A 452 -9.75 -0.90 -2.51
CA ASN A 452 -11.15 -0.77 -2.11
C ASN A 452 -11.29 0.13 -0.87
N TYR A 453 -10.48 -0.10 0.16
CA TYR A 453 -10.54 0.67 1.40
C TYR A 453 -9.96 2.09 1.22
N GLU A 454 -9.03 2.28 0.29
CA GLU A 454 -8.59 3.61 -0.10
C GLU A 454 -9.74 4.42 -0.74
N LEU A 455 -10.56 3.80 -1.59
CA LEU A 455 -11.75 4.44 -2.17
C LEU A 455 -12.80 4.77 -1.09
N ILE A 456 -13.06 3.86 -0.14
CA ILE A 456 -13.99 4.09 0.96
C ILE A 456 -13.51 5.27 1.83
N SER A 457 -12.23 5.27 2.20
CA SER A 457 -11.64 6.36 2.97
C SER A 457 -11.71 7.69 2.23
N ALA A 458 -11.45 7.69 0.91
CA ALA A 458 -11.56 8.89 0.09
C ALA A 458 -13.01 9.40 0.02
N SER A 459 -14.00 8.50 -0.06
CA SER A 459 -15.43 8.85 -0.03
C SER A 459 -15.84 9.50 1.29
N VAL A 460 -15.41 8.91 2.40
CA VAL A 460 -15.68 9.44 3.73
C VAL A 460 -15.01 10.79 3.95
N ASN A 461 -13.75 10.94 3.53
CA ASN A 461 -13.04 12.21 3.60
C ASN A 461 -13.73 13.31 2.78
N TRP A 462 -14.14 13.00 1.55
CA TRP A 462 -14.83 13.95 0.68
C TRP A 462 -16.11 14.49 1.35
N MET A 463 -16.86 13.66 2.06
CA MET A 463 -18.03 14.08 2.84
C MET A 463 -17.66 14.90 4.08
N CYS A 464 -16.48 14.71 4.67
CA CYS A 464 -16.03 15.45 5.86
C CYS A 464 -15.24 16.73 5.55
N GLU A 465 -14.81 16.93 4.29
CA GLU A 465 -14.11 18.14 3.89
C GLU A 465 -15.07 19.34 3.94
N SER A 466 -14.96 20.16 4.98
CA SER A 466 -15.41 21.54 4.94
C SER A 466 -14.27 22.40 4.37
N GLU A 467 -14.56 23.44 3.61
CA GLU A 467 -13.58 24.23 2.84
C GLU A 467 -12.41 24.83 3.67
N GLU A 468 -12.48 24.86 5.00
CA GLU A 468 -11.46 25.46 5.85
C GLU A 468 -10.73 24.50 6.80
N ASP A 469 -11.32 23.34 7.20
CA ASP A 469 -10.73 22.45 8.21
C ASP A 469 -11.02 20.97 7.92
N SER A 470 -10.36 20.36 6.93
CA SER A 470 -10.47 18.90 6.77
C SER A 470 -9.71 18.20 7.90
N ASN A 471 -10.45 17.78 8.92
CA ASN A 471 -9.93 17.02 10.06
C ASN A 471 -9.84 15.51 9.78
N THR A 472 -10.21 15.07 8.59
CA THR A 472 -10.16 13.66 8.20
C THR A 472 -8.90 13.33 7.41
N ILE A 473 -8.30 12.19 7.71
CA ILE A 473 -7.05 11.74 7.09
C ILE A 473 -7.25 10.35 6.53
N SER A 474 -7.06 10.21 5.22
CA SER A 474 -7.05 8.93 4.53
C SER A 474 -5.68 8.67 3.93
N ILE A 475 -4.83 7.96 4.67
CA ILE A 475 -3.54 7.51 4.20
C ILE A 475 -3.56 6.00 4.17
N ALA A 476 -3.48 5.44 2.97
CA ALA A 476 -3.41 4.00 2.79
C ALA A 476 -2.12 3.44 3.38
N SER A 477 -2.21 2.24 3.95
CA SER A 477 -1.03 1.49 4.37
C SER A 477 -0.14 1.15 3.19
N LYS A 478 1.16 1.04 3.45
CA LYS A 478 2.17 0.70 2.44
C LYS A 478 2.42 -0.79 2.46
N SER A 479 1.92 -1.51 1.47
CA SER A 479 2.10 -2.96 1.37
C SER A 479 3.57 -3.35 1.15
N TYR A 480 4.06 -4.34 1.89
CA TYR A 480 5.34 -5.00 1.64
C TYR A 480 5.26 -6.00 0.49
N ASP A 481 4.09 -6.52 0.23
CA ASP A 481 3.87 -7.52 -0.81
C ASP A 481 3.46 -6.86 -2.12
N THR A 482 4.40 -6.80 -3.06
CA THR A 482 4.16 -6.41 -4.45
C THR A 482 3.67 -7.58 -5.31
N SER A 483 3.42 -8.75 -4.69
CA SER A 483 3.12 -9.99 -5.39
C SER A 483 1.63 -10.25 -5.62
N THR A 484 0.72 -9.49 -5.01
CA THR A 484 -0.71 -9.56 -5.36
C THR A 484 -0.95 -8.85 -6.68
N LEU A 485 -0.67 -9.58 -7.77
CA LEU A 485 -0.91 -9.09 -9.11
C LEU A 485 -2.38 -9.31 -9.47
N THR A 486 -3.16 -8.25 -9.46
CA THR A 486 -4.52 -8.28 -10.03
C THR A 486 -4.40 -8.37 -11.55
N ILE A 487 -4.73 -9.54 -12.12
CA ILE A 487 -4.59 -9.80 -13.54
C ILE A 487 -5.97 -9.90 -14.17
N PRO A 488 -6.34 -8.99 -15.09
CA PRO A 488 -7.53 -9.15 -15.92
C PRO A 488 -7.55 -10.51 -16.64
N ALA A 489 -8.75 -11.05 -16.85
CA ALA A 489 -8.91 -12.40 -17.44
C ALA A 489 -8.29 -12.52 -18.83
N ALA A 490 -8.27 -11.42 -19.60
CA ALA A 490 -7.62 -11.37 -20.92
C ALA A 490 -6.11 -11.63 -20.83
N ASP A 491 -5.42 -10.95 -19.91
CA ASP A 491 -3.98 -11.11 -19.72
C ASP A 491 -3.64 -12.50 -19.17
N ALA A 492 -4.41 -12.99 -18.21
CA ALA A 492 -4.25 -14.34 -17.67
C ALA A 492 -4.37 -15.40 -18.77
N SER A 493 -5.35 -15.25 -19.65
CA SER A 493 -5.58 -16.15 -20.80
C SER A 493 -4.44 -16.07 -21.82
N PHE A 494 -3.99 -14.85 -22.15
CA PHE A 494 -2.86 -14.63 -23.07
C PHE A 494 -1.58 -15.30 -22.55
N TRP A 495 -1.19 -15.03 -21.31
CA TRP A 495 0.03 -15.60 -20.74
C TRP A 495 -0.05 -17.12 -20.57
N SER A 496 -1.22 -17.64 -20.21
CA SER A 496 -1.45 -19.10 -20.14
C SER A 496 -1.20 -19.77 -21.48
N ILE A 497 -1.78 -19.25 -22.57
CA ILE A 497 -1.57 -19.79 -23.94
C ILE A 497 -0.11 -19.61 -24.38
N PHE A 498 0.49 -18.46 -24.08
CA PHE A 498 1.87 -18.19 -24.47
C PHE A 498 2.85 -19.18 -23.82
N VAL A 499 2.74 -19.42 -22.53
CA VAL A 499 3.64 -20.32 -21.80
C VAL A 499 3.36 -21.79 -22.13
N THR A 500 2.09 -22.20 -22.23
CA THR A 500 1.73 -23.61 -22.40
C THR A 500 1.78 -24.09 -23.86
N ALA A 501 1.57 -23.21 -24.83
CA ALA A 501 1.55 -23.56 -26.24
C ALA A 501 2.71 -22.97 -27.05
N VAL A 502 2.90 -21.63 -26.97
CA VAL A 502 3.88 -20.96 -27.84
C VAL A 502 5.32 -21.34 -27.48
N VAL A 503 5.68 -21.29 -26.22
CA VAL A 503 7.05 -21.62 -25.76
C VAL A 503 7.44 -23.06 -26.10
N PRO A 504 6.64 -24.09 -25.81
CA PRO A 504 6.96 -25.48 -26.22
C PRO A 504 7.08 -25.65 -27.73
N VAL A 505 6.20 -25.01 -28.52
CA VAL A 505 6.29 -25.10 -29.99
C VAL A 505 7.59 -24.47 -30.50
N VAL A 506 7.99 -23.31 -29.99
CA VAL A 506 9.26 -22.67 -30.37
C VAL A 506 10.45 -23.58 -30.02
N ILE A 507 10.46 -24.21 -28.85
CA ILE A 507 11.52 -25.15 -28.45
C ILE A 507 11.56 -26.35 -29.41
N LEU A 508 10.39 -26.92 -29.77
CA LEU A 508 10.30 -28.04 -30.72
C LEU A 508 10.79 -27.66 -32.11
N VAL A 509 10.45 -26.45 -32.59
CA VAL A 509 10.89 -25.97 -33.92
C VAL A 509 12.42 -25.79 -33.94
N ILE A 510 12.98 -25.16 -32.88
CA ILE A 510 14.43 -24.98 -32.75
C ILE A 510 15.12 -26.37 -32.67
N GLY A 511 14.62 -27.26 -31.80
CA GLY A 511 15.14 -28.61 -31.65
C GLY A 511 15.09 -29.41 -32.93
N GLY A 512 13.96 -29.34 -33.67
CA GLY A 512 13.80 -29.95 -34.99
C GLY A 512 14.77 -29.38 -36.03
N GLY A 513 14.97 -28.07 -36.03
CA GLY A 513 15.95 -27.42 -36.92
C GLY A 513 17.40 -27.88 -36.65
N ILE A 514 17.79 -27.96 -35.37
CA ILE A 514 19.10 -28.48 -34.98
C ILE A 514 19.25 -29.96 -35.35
N TRP A 515 18.22 -30.78 -35.13
CA TRP A 515 18.23 -32.19 -35.48
C TRP A 515 18.37 -32.40 -36.99
N MET A 516 17.60 -31.67 -37.82
CA MET A 516 17.72 -31.72 -39.27
C MET A 516 19.11 -31.30 -39.78
N LYS A 517 19.70 -30.26 -39.16
CA LYS A 517 21.05 -29.81 -39.52
C LYS A 517 22.12 -30.87 -39.20
N ARG A 518 22.01 -31.54 -38.03
CA ARG A 518 22.93 -32.62 -37.64
C ARG A 518 22.78 -33.88 -38.50
N ARG A 519 21.58 -34.17 -39.02
CA ARG A 519 21.32 -35.32 -39.87
C ARG A 519 21.85 -35.14 -41.31
N LYS A 520 22.09 -33.89 -41.74
CA LYS A 520 22.64 -33.59 -43.08
C LYS A 520 24.18 -33.46 -43.08
N GLN A 521 24.82 -33.52 -41.91
CA GLN A 521 26.26 -33.68 -41.72
C GLN A 521 26.58 -35.18 -41.53
#